data_28ac83e054d2ab8096a590acf29c4bed
#
_entry.id   28ac83e054d2ab8096a590acf29c4bed
#
_cell.length_a   1.000
_cell.length_b   1.000
_cell.length_c   1.000
_cell.angle_alpha   90.00
_cell.angle_beta   90.00
_cell.angle_gamma   90.00
#
_symmetry.space_group_name_H-M   'P 1'
#
loop_
_entity.id
_entity.type
_entity.pdbx_description
1 polymer ?
#
loop_
_entity_poly.entity_id
_entity_poly.type
_entity_poly.pdbx_seq_one_letter_code
_entity_poly.pdbx_strand_id
1 'polypeptide(L)'
;MTWEKMEDVTVPIPPQVHPRLYVRSADLPDLKKRMNYPHVKEVLATLNKLGKDRTPEEEAKVKDRGFRYYFEMRGVTSRVQVQALEYLVYGDKKQARRAITAMLDTLQNVNYGTQGDLSRASGVMLTCGAMVYDWCYDQMKESEKKAYVESFIRIAKTMECGYPPRNNEPIAGHSSEWMILRDMLSAGIAIYDEYPDMYNYVIKMMFKDYLPVRNYIYSGHNYHQGTSYVNVRFSNDLFSLWILQRMGAGAIYNPAQQFVLYDFL
;
A
#
# COMPACT_ATOMS: atom_id res chain seq x y z
N MET A 1 21.19 15.94 -17.61
CA MET A 1 21.06 14.89 -16.57
C MET A 1 20.74 13.61 -17.30
N THR A 2 21.68 12.70 -17.40
CA THR A 2 21.43 11.38 -17.98
C THR A 2 20.68 10.57 -16.93
N TRP A 3 19.61 9.91 -17.31
CA TRP A 3 18.70 9.13 -16.51
C TRP A 3 19.35 7.91 -15.83
N GLU A 4 20.62 7.68 -16.09
CA GLU A 4 21.30 6.41 -15.85
C GLU A 4 22.01 6.32 -14.51
N LYS A 5 22.03 7.41 -13.74
CA LYS A 5 22.89 7.45 -12.55
C LYS A 5 22.14 7.75 -11.27
N MET A 6 21.58 6.70 -10.70
CA MET A 6 21.44 6.59 -9.25
C MET A 6 22.58 5.67 -8.76
N GLU A 7 23.83 6.08 -9.03
CA GLU A 7 25.03 5.24 -8.81
C GLU A 7 25.25 4.84 -7.36
N ASP A 8 24.70 5.60 -6.42
CA ASP A 8 24.95 5.43 -4.99
C ASP A 8 23.75 4.79 -4.24
N VAL A 9 22.75 4.31 -4.95
CA VAL A 9 21.56 3.72 -4.29
C VAL A 9 21.61 2.21 -4.34
N THR A 10 21.79 1.62 -3.18
CA THR A 10 21.61 0.18 -3.02
C THR A 10 20.12 -0.14 -2.99
N VAL A 11 19.66 -0.94 -3.95
CA VAL A 11 18.29 -1.48 -3.93
C VAL A 11 18.18 -2.47 -2.77
N PRO A 12 17.37 -2.19 -1.75
CA PRO A 12 17.24 -3.09 -0.62
C PRO A 12 16.48 -4.36 -1.02
N ILE A 13 16.78 -5.44 -0.35
CA ILE A 13 16.01 -6.69 -0.43
C ILE A 13 15.06 -6.71 0.77
N PRO A 14 13.77 -7.09 0.60
CA PRO A 14 12.86 -7.24 1.72
C PRO A 14 13.42 -8.17 2.80
N PRO A 15 13.30 -7.82 4.08
CA PRO A 15 13.75 -8.68 5.17
C PRO A 15 13.07 -10.05 5.11
N GLN A 16 13.79 -11.10 5.45
CA GLN A 16 13.27 -12.48 5.43
C GLN A 16 12.23 -12.76 6.52
N VAL A 17 12.27 -11.99 7.61
CA VAL A 17 11.42 -12.22 8.79
C VAL A 17 10.18 -11.33 8.77
N HIS A 18 9.02 -11.91 8.92
CA HIS A 18 7.74 -11.21 9.15
C HIS A 18 7.54 -10.84 10.64
N PRO A 19 6.94 -9.70 10.97
CA PRO A 19 6.48 -8.67 10.05
C PRO A 19 7.64 -7.86 9.46
N ARG A 20 7.53 -7.52 8.19
CA ARG A 20 8.54 -6.75 7.44
C ARG A 20 7.98 -5.52 6.74
N LEU A 21 6.65 -5.47 6.54
CA LEU A 21 5.94 -4.35 5.94
C LEU A 21 5.48 -3.39 7.04
N TYR A 22 5.92 -2.13 7.00
CA TYR A 22 5.60 -1.03 7.93
C TYR A 22 6.11 -1.21 9.35
N VAL A 23 5.94 -2.38 9.94
CA VAL A 23 6.32 -2.72 11.30
C VAL A 23 7.38 -3.82 11.28
N ARG A 24 8.36 -3.73 12.15
CA ARG A 24 9.36 -4.76 12.43
C ARG A 24 9.12 -5.34 13.82
N SER A 25 9.59 -6.54 14.06
CA SER A 25 9.51 -7.15 15.40
C SER A 25 10.12 -6.25 16.49
N ALA A 26 11.18 -5.52 16.16
CA ALA A 26 11.82 -4.57 17.08
C ALA A 26 10.94 -3.35 17.43
N ASP A 27 9.96 -3.02 16.60
CA ASP A 27 9.05 -1.88 16.83
C ASP A 27 7.89 -2.23 17.78
N LEU A 28 7.60 -3.52 17.99
CA LEU A 28 6.42 -3.98 18.70
C LEU A 28 6.30 -3.45 20.14
N PRO A 29 7.37 -3.37 20.96
CA PRO A 29 7.27 -2.82 22.30
C PRO A 29 6.81 -1.35 22.32
N ASP A 30 7.36 -0.52 21.41
CA ASP A 30 6.97 0.87 21.30
C ASP A 30 5.57 1.03 20.69
N LEU A 31 5.23 0.25 19.68
CA LEU A 31 3.90 0.21 19.10
C LEU A 31 2.85 -0.12 20.14
N LYS A 32 3.09 -1.13 20.99
CA LYS A 32 2.20 -1.51 22.09
C LYS A 32 1.98 -0.36 23.07
N LYS A 33 3.02 0.39 23.39
CA LYS A 33 2.93 1.59 24.22
C LYS A 33 2.05 2.66 23.56
N ARG A 34 2.29 2.92 22.26
CA ARG A 34 1.57 3.93 21.47
C ARG A 34 0.08 3.62 21.30
N MET A 35 -0.32 2.35 21.33
CA MET A 35 -1.73 1.95 21.28
C MET A 35 -2.56 2.60 22.41
N ASN A 36 -1.91 3.04 23.48
CA ASN A 36 -2.57 3.71 24.61
C ASN A 36 -2.70 5.22 24.45
N TYR A 37 -2.09 5.82 23.44
CA TYR A 37 -2.19 7.25 23.22
C TYR A 37 -3.62 7.66 22.81
N PRO A 38 -4.14 8.79 23.33
CA PRO A 38 -5.54 9.20 23.07
C PRO A 38 -5.88 9.28 21.58
N HIS A 39 -5.02 9.90 20.77
CA HIS A 39 -5.23 10.03 19.33
C HIS A 39 -5.21 8.68 18.60
N VAL A 40 -4.39 7.71 19.04
CA VAL A 40 -4.39 6.36 18.47
C VAL A 40 -5.68 5.63 18.79
N LYS A 41 -6.16 5.74 20.02
CA LYS A 41 -7.46 5.16 20.43
C LYS A 41 -8.61 5.75 19.63
N GLU A 42 -8.59 7.04 19.35
CA GLU A 42 -9.59 7.71 18.52
C GLU A 42 -9.58 7.19 17.07
N VAL A 43 -8.39 7.05 16.47
CA VAL A 43 -8.24 6.47 15.14
C VAL A 43 -8.76 5.04 15.10
N LEU A 44 -8.39 4.20 16.07
CA LEU A 44 -8.88 2.82 16.15
C LEU A 44 -10.39 2.74 16.34
N ALA A 45 -10.96 3.60 17.18
CA ALA A 45 -12.41 3.70 17.35
C ALA A 45 -13.12 4.07 16.03
N THR A 46 -12.54 5.00 15.28
CA THR A 46 -13.02 5.39 13.95
C THR A 46 -12.95 4.23 12.97
N LEU A 47 -11.81 3.52 12.88
CA LEU A 47 -11.65 2.35 12.03
C LEU A 47 -12.64 1.23 12.40
N ASN A 48 -12.83 0.98 13.69
CA ASN A 48 -13.81 0.00 14.17
C ASN A 48 -15.24 0.39 13.81
N LYS A 49 -15.58 1.67 13.88
CA LYS A 49 -16.88 2.18 13.43
C LYS A 49 -17.08 1.98 11.92
N LEU A 50 -16.08 2.31 11.13
CA LEU A 50 -16.08 2.11 9.67
C LEU A 50 -16.07 0.63 9.28
N GLY A 51 -15.52 -0.23 10.12
CA GLY A 51 -15.40 -1.68 9.91
C GLY A 51 -16.67 -2.46 10.22
N LYS A 52 -17.73 -1.85 10.71
CA LYS A 52 -19.01 -2.54 10.95
C LYS A 52 -19.63 -3.00 9.63
N ASP A 53 -20.25 -4.18 9.69
CA ASP A 53 -21.00 -4.66 8.56
C ASP A 53 -22.19 -3.74 8.28
N ARG A 54 -22.46 -3.52 7.01
CA ARG A 54 -23.60 -2.72 6.58
C ARG A 54 -24.86 -3.56 6.59
N THR A 55 -25.98 -2.92 6.85
CA THR A 55 -27.29 -3.56 6.61
C THR A 55 -27.52 -3.73 5.10
N PRO A 56 -28.42 -4.65 4.68
CA PRO A 56 -28.78 -4.81 3.27
C PRO A 56 -29.23 -3.49 2.61
N GLU A 57 -29.95 -2.64 3.35
CA GLU A 57 -30.41 -1.34 2.88
C GLU A 57 -29.27 -0.34 2.68
N GLU A 58 -28.31 -0.31 3.60
CA GLU A 58 -27.10 0.51 3.49
C GLU A 58 -26.26 0.04 2.32
N GLU A 59 -26.11 -1.29 2.14
CA GLU A 59 -25.36 -1.87 1.04
C GLU A 59 -26.00 -1.54 -0.32
N ALA A 60 -27.33 -1.63 -0.43
CA ALA A 60 -28.06 -1.25 -1.63
C ALA A 60 -27.86 0.22 -1.99
N LYS A 61 -27.91 1.13 -1.00
CA LYS A 61 -27.64 2.56 -1.20
C LYS A 61 -26.21 2.85 -1.67
N VAL A 62 -25.25 2.07 -1.22
CA VAL A 62 -23.84 2.22 -1.63
C VAL A 62 -23.64 1.71 -3.05
N LYS A 63 -24.24 0.58 -3.40
CA LYS A 63 -24.21 0.01 -4.76
C LYS A 63 -24.79 0.96 -5.81
N ASP A 64 -25.88 1.62 -5.48
CA ASP A 64 -26.55 2.59 -6.38
C ASP A 64 -25.68 3.82 -6.68
N ARG A 65 -24.67 4.09 -5.88
CA ARG A 65 -23.70 5.18 -6.08
C ARG A 65 -22.60 4.90 -7.09
N GLY A 66 -22.60 3.75 -7.74
CA GLY A 66 -21.65 3.37 -8.79
C GLY A 66 -20.20 3.44 -8.33
N PHE A 67 -19.39 4.27 -9.01
CA PHE A 67 -17.97 4.44 -8.73
C PHE A 67 -17.63 4.67 -7.23
N ARG A 68 -18.46 5.42 -6.51
CA ARG A 68 -18.25 5.67 -5.07
C ARG A 68 -18.38 4.41 -4.22
N TYR A 69 -19.09 3.41 -4.67
CA TYR A 69 -19.19 2.13 -3.98
C TYR A 69 -17.81 1.52 -3.66
N TYR A 70 -16.91 1.55 -4.61
CA TYR A 70 -15.58 0.98 -4.43
C TYR A 70 -14.72 1.73 -3.41
N PHE A 71 -14.90 3.04 -3.29
CA PHE A 71 -14.24 3.82 -2.24
C PHE A 71 -14.88 3.63 -0.86
N GLU A 72 -16.15 3.27 -0.84
CA GLU A 72 -16.90 3.04 0.38
C GLU A 72 -16.84 1.60 0.89
N MET A 73 -16.16 0.68 0.17
CA MET A 73 -15.81 -0.65 0.69
C MET A 73 -14.81 -0.61 1.86
N ARG A 74 -14.82 0.52 2.58
CA ARG A 74 -13.98 0.73 3.77
C ARG A 74 -14.32 -0.22 4.92
N GLY A 75 -15.53 -0.79 4.94
CA GLY A 75 -15.96 -1.69 6.00
C GLY A 75 -14.99 -2.84 6.25
N VAL A 76 -14.78 -3.70 5.24
CA VAL A 76 -13.89 -4.85 5.36
C VAL A 76 -12.43 -4.42 5.55
N THR A 77 -11.94 -3.45 4.76
CA THR A 77 -10.54 -2.99 4.84
C THR A 77 -10.22 -2.35 6.18
N SER A 78 -11.12 -1.53 6.72
CA SER A 78 -10.94 -0.95 8.06
C SER A 78 -10.93 -2.02 9.15
N ARG A 79 -11.85 -2.98 9.07
CA ARG A 79 -11.97 -4.07 10.04
C ARG A 79 -10.73 -4.96 10.06
N VAL A 80 -10.27 -5.42 8.88
CA VAL A 80 -9.13 -6.34 8.81
C VAL A 80 -7.82 -5.69 9.26
N GLN A 81 -7.65 -4.37 9.02
CA GLN A 81 -6.49 -3.64 9.52
C GLN A 81 -6.45 -3.62 11.06
N VAL A 82 -7.57 -3.33 11.71
CA VAL A 82 -7.64 -3.36 13.18
C VAL A 82 -7.40 -4.76 13.72
N GLN A 83 -8.05 -5.77 13.12
CA GLN A 83 -7.88 -7.16 13.53
C GLN A 83 -6.43 -7.66 13.38
N ALA A 84 -5.79 -7.35 12.25
CA ALA A 84 -4.39 -7.70 12.04
C ALA A 84 -3.47 -6.96 13.01
N LEU A 85 -3.75 -5.69 13.29
CA LEU A 85 -2.99 -4.91 14.27
C LEU A 85 -3.16 -5.45 15.70
N GLU A 86 -4.36 -5.84 16.10
CA GLU A 86 -4.61 -6.47 17.42
C GLU A 86 -3.85 -7.78 17.55
N TYR A 87 -3.80 -8.59 16.50
CA TYR A 87 -2.95 -9.76 16.48
C TYR A 87 -1.47 -9.38 16.63
N LEU A 88 -0.99 -8.48 15.82
CA LEU A 88 0.41 -8.07 15.79
C LEU A 88 0.89 -7.56 17.17
N VAL A 89 0.06 -6.76 17.84
CA VAL A 89 0.43 -6.10 19.11
C VAL A 89 0.16 -6.97 20.35
N TYR A 90 -0.92 -7.72 20.34
CA TYR A 90 -1.40 -8.46 21.52
C TYR A 90 -1.35 -9.98 21.37
N GLY A 91 -1.07 -10.50 20.18
CA GLY A 91 -1.01 -11.93 19.91
C GLY A 91 -2.39 -12.60 19.83
N ASP A 92 -3.47 -11.85 19.60
CA ASP A 92 -4.82 -12.41 19.51
C ASP A 92 -5.01 -13.20 18.20
N LYS A 93 -4.76 -14.50 18.27
CA LYS A 93 -4.89 -15.43 17.14
C LYS A 93 -6.30 -15.49 16.54
N LYS A 94 -7.34 -15.18 17.33
CA LYS A 94 -8.72 -15.12 16.79
C LYS A 94 -8.87 -13.95 15.83
N GLN A 95 -8.28 -12.81 16.16
CA GLN A 95 -8.29 -11.64 15.29
C GLN A 95 -7.48 -11.89 14.02
N ALA A 96 -6.30 -12.54 14.13
CA ALA A 96 -5.55 -12.94 12.95
C ALA A 96 -6.40 -13.81 11.99
N ARG A 97 -7.04 -14.84 12.51
CA ARG A 97 -7.89 -15.74 11.70
C ARG A 97 -9.06 -15.02 11.05
N ARG A 98 -9.70 -14.08 11.78
CA ARG A 98 -10.78 -13.24 11.24
C ARG A 98 -10.27 -12.35 10.11
N ALA A 99 -9.13 -11.68 10.32
CA ALA A 99 -8.53 -10.82 9.31
C ALA A 99 -8.15 -11.60 8.05
N ILE A 100 -7.46 -12.75 8.21
CA ILE A 100 -7.04 -13.60 7.09
C ILE A 100 -8.25 -14.04 6.28
N THR A 101 -9.28 -14.59 6.93
CA THR A 101 -10.45 -15.15 6.24
C THR A 101 -11.25 -14.06 5.53
N ALA A 102 -11.56 -12.95 6.23
CA ALA A 102 -12.35 -11.87 5.65
C ALA A 102 -11.63 -11.16 4.49
N MET A 103 -10.32 -10.96 4.61
CA MET A 103 -9.55 -10.33 3.55
C MET A 103 -9.39 -11.25 2.35
N LEU A 104 -9.13 -12.55 2.57
CA LEU A 104 -9.00 -13.52 1.48
C LEU A 104 -10.31 -13.66 0.69
N ASP A 105 -11.44 -13.79 1.38
CA ASP A 105 -12.76 -13.82 0.74
C ASP A 105 -12.98 -12.57 -0.12
N THR A 106 -12.66 -11.40 0.41
CA THR A 106 -12.76 -10.14 -0.33
C THR A 106 -11.84 -10.13 -1.55
N LEU A 107 -10.57 -10.50 -1.38
CA LEU A 107 -9.59 -10.52 -2.47
C LEU A 107 -10.02 -11.46 -3.61
N GLN A 108 -10.57 -12.63 -3.28
CA GLN A 108 -10.99 -13.61 -4.28
C GLN A 108 -12.24 -13.19 -5.06
N ASN A 109 -13.16 -12.48 -4.40
CA ASN A 109 -14.46 -12.14 -4.98
C ASN A 109 -14.51 -10.73 -5.61
N VAL A 110 -13.57 -9.85 -5.28
CA VAL A 110 -13.57 -8.48 -5.82
C VAL A 110 -13.23 -8.48 -7.31
N ASN A 111 -14.06 -7.78 -8.08
CA ASN A 111 -13.84 -7.53 -9.50
C ASN A 111 -14.19 -6.06 -9.81
N TYR A 112 -13.20 -5.27 -10.08
CA TYR A 112 -13.36 -3.85 -10.37
C TYR A 112 -13.53 -3.55 -11.87
N GLY A 113 -13.38 -4.54 -12.75
CA GLY A 113 -13.34 -4.31 -14.19
C GLY A 113 -12.08 -3.55 -14.61
N THR A 114 -12.15 -2.88 -15.77
CA THR A 114 -11.03 -2.19 -16.41
C THR A 114 -11.21 -0.67 -16.50
N GLN A 115 -12.17 -0.11 -15.78
CA GLN A 115 -12.40 1.34 -15.80
C GLN A 115 -11.27 2.09 -15.09
N GLY A 116 -10.88 3.24 -15.63
CA GLY A 116 -9.98 4.17 -14.96
C GLY A 116 -10.50 4.57 -13.58
N ASP A 117 -9.65 5.09 -12.72
CA ASP A 117 -9.93 5.44 -11.32
C ASP A 117 -10.25 4.26 -10.37
N LEU A 118 -10.68 3.11 -10.88
CA LEU A 118 -10.86 1.90 -10.05
C LEU A 118 -9.55 1.36 -9.50
N SER A 119 -8.43 1.74 -10.09
CA SER A 119 -7.09 1.43 -9.60
C SER A 119 -6.87 1.82 -8.15
N ARG A 120 -7.52 2.89 -7.68
CA ARG A 120 -7.43 3.30 -6.27
C ARG A 120 -8.07 2.28 -5.34
N ALA A 121 -9.24 1.76 -5.73
CA ALA A 121 -9.91 0.71 -4.97
C ALA A 121 -9.11 -0.60 -4.99
N SER A 122 -8.61 -0.98 -6.17
CA SER A 122 -7.70 -2.13 -6.33
C SER A 122 -6.45 -1.98 -5.46
N GLY A 123 -5.87 -0.78 -5.44
CA GLY A 123 -4.70 -0.46 -4.63
C GLY A 123 -4.95 -0.59 -3.13
N VAL A 124 -6.10 -0.12 -2.65
CA VAL A 124 -6.49 -0.31 -1.24
C VAL A 124 -6.59 -1.79 -0.90
N MET A 125 -7.13 -2.63 -1.81
CA MET A 125 -7.18 -4.08 -1.60
C MET A 125 -5.77 -4.69 -1.51
N LEU A 126 -4.84 -4.29 -2.40
CA LEU A 126 -3.46 -4.74 -2.35
C LEU A 126 -2.78 -4.33 -1.04
N THR A 127 -2.91 -3.06 -0.65
CA THR A 127 -2.26 -2.54 0.55
C THR A 127 -2.80 -3.20 1.83
N CYS A 128 -4.13 -3.27 1.97
CA CYS A 128 -4.74 -3.92 3.14
C CYS A 128 -4.48 -5.41 3.18
N GLY A 129 -4.55 -6.07 2.02
CA GLY A 129 -4.19 -7.48 1.89
C GLY A 129 -2.74 -7.75 2.27
N ALA A 130 -1.81 -6.89 1.82
CA ALA A 130 -0.40 -6.96 2.17
C ALA A 130 -0.16 -6.83 3.69
N MET A 131 -0.87 -5.91 4.36
CA MET A 131 -0.80 -5.78 5.81
C MET A 131 -1.28 -7.05 6.53
N VAL A 132 -2.42 -7.60 6.12
CA VAL A 132 -2.93 -8.85 6.71
C VAL A 132 -1.98 -10.00 6.44
N TYR A 133 -1.48 -10.13 5.22
CA TYR A 133 -0.54 -11.16 4.83
C TYR A 133 0.74 -11.12 5.67
N ASP A 134 1.36 -9.96 5.75
CA ASP A 134 2.63 -9.78 6.46
C ASP A 134 2.50 -9.90 7.98
N TRP A 135 1.50 -9.24 8.55
CA TRP A 135 1.33 -9.19 10.00
C TRP A 135 0.77 -10.49 10.61
N CYS A 136 0.05 -11.26 9.81
CA CYS A 136 -0.54 -12.54 10.22
C CYS A 136 0.13 -13.76 9.55
N TYR A 137 1.32 -13.59 8.97
CA TYR A 137 1.99 -14.59 8.14
C TYR A 137 2.14 -15.95 8.80
N ASP A 138 2.52 -15.98 10.08
CA ASP A 138 2.71 -17.19 10.88
C ASP A 138 1.39 -17.91 11.25
N GLN A 139 0.25 -17.25 11.05
CA GLN A 139 -1.08 -17.83 11.25
C GLN A 139 -1.73 -18.31 9.95
N MET A 140 -1.08 -18.09 8.80
CA MET A 140 -1.59 -18.49 7.49
C MET A 140 -1.20 -19.92 7.13
N LYS A 141 -2.12 -20.63 6.50
CA LYS A 141 -1.85 -21.91 5.85
C LYS A 141 -1.18 -21.67 4.49
N GLU A 142 -0.39 -22.61 4.02
CA GLU A 142 0.25 -22.50 2.70
C GLU A 142 -0.76 -22.30 1.55
N SER A 143 -1.92 -22.95 1.63
CA SER A 143 -3.00 -22.74 0.66
C SER A 143 -3.58 -21.32 0.68
N GLU A 144 -3.62 -20.69 1.86
CA GLU A 144 -4.06 -19.29 2.00
C GLU A 144 -3.02 -18.34 1.44
N LYS A 145 -1.74 -18.54 1.75
CA LYS A 145 -0.63 -17.76 1.18
C LYS A 145 -0.68 -17.79 -0.35
N LYS A 146 -0.78 -18.97 -0.93
CA LYS A 146 -0.92 -19.15 -2.38
C LYS A 146 -2.10 -18.37 -2.94
N ALA A 147 -3.28 -18.47 -2.30
CA ALA A 147 -4.48 -17.78 -2.74
C ALA A 147 -4.38 -16.25 -2.63
N TYR A 148 -3.67 -15.72 -1.62
CA TYR A 148 -3.35 -14.30 -1.53
C TYR A 148 -2.45 -13.84 -2.69
N VAL A 149 -1.37 -14.57 -2.97
CA VAL A 149 -0.44 -14.27 -4.07
C VAL A 149 -1.18 -14.25 -5.41
N GLU A 150 -1.98 -15.27 -5.71
CA GLU A 150 -2.77 -15.35 -6.93
C GLU A 150 -3.76 -14.19 -7.04
N SER A 151 -4.40 -13.81 -5.94
CA SER A 151 -5.33 -12.68 -5.88
C SER A 151 -4.62 -11.35 -6.11
N PHE A 152 -3.46 -11.13 -5.51
CA PHE A 152 -2.67 -9.91 -5.72
C PHE A 152 -2.25 -9.75 -7.18
N ILE A 153 -1.76 -10.82 -7.81
CA ILE A 153 -1.39 -10.81 -9.23
C ILE A 153 -2.62 -10.50 -10.10
N ARG A 154 -3.76 -11.13 -9.82
CA ARG A 154 -5.01 -10.89 -10.54
C ARG A 154 -5.46 -9.45 -10.43
N ILE A 155 -5.46 -8.88 -9.23
CA ILE A 155 -5.87 -7.49 -8.99
C ILE A 155 -4.88 -6.52 -9.64
N ALA A 156 -3.58 -6.75 -9.50
CA ALA A 156 -2.56 -5.91 -10.13
C ALA A 156 -2.71 -5.84 -11.65
N LYS A 157 -3.06 -6.95 -12.31
CA LYS A 157 -3.32 -6.99 -13.76
C LYS A 157 -4.50 -6.13 -14.21
N THR A 158 -5.44 -5.83 -13.32
CA THR A 158 -6.61 -4.99 -13.62
C THR A 158 -6.36 -3.51 -13.34
N MET A 159 -5.24 -3.16 -12.70
CA MET A 159 -4.89 -1.78 -12.44
C MET A 159 -4.58 -1.03 -13.75
N GLU A 160 -4.71 0.28 -13.70
CA GLU A 160 -4.61 1.16 -14.88
C GLU A 160 -3.27 1.01 -15.62
N CYS A 161 -2.14 0.93 -14.91
CA CYS A 161 -0.84 0.67 -15.50
C CYS A 161 -0.65 -0.80 -15.93
N GLY A 162 -1.48 -1.71 -15.43
CA GLY A 162 -1.37 -3.14 -15.65
C GLY A 162 -0.22 -3.79 -14.88
N TYR A 163 -0.13 -5.14 -15.00
CA TYR A 163 0.97 -5.93 -14.45
C TYR A 163 1.18 -7.20 -15.31
N PRO A 164 2.29 -7.33 -16.03
CA PRO A 164 3.25 -6.27 -16.37
C PRO A 164 2.58 -5.10 -17.10
N PRO A 165 3.21 -3.92 -17.17
CA PRO A 165 2.57 -2.74 -17.75
C PRO A 165 2.26 -3.00 -19.22
N ARG A 166 1.08 -2.53 -19.62
CA ARG A 166 0.61 -2.67 -21.01
C ARG A 166 1.21 -1.62 -21.93
N ASN A 167 1.54 -0.47 -21.36
CA ASN A 167 2.07 0.69 -22.06
C ASN A 167 3.17 1.34 -21.22
N ASN A 168 3.98 2.19 -21.85
CA ASN A 168 4.81 3.17 -21.14
C ASN A 168 3.90 4.26 -20.55
N GLU A 169 3.06 3.88 -19.60
CA GLU A 169 2.20 4.83 -18.90
C GLU A 169 3.05 5.99 -18.37
N PRO A 170 2.57 7.22 -18.50
CA PRO A 170 3.35 8.37 -18.10
C PRO A 170 3.71 8.26 -16.61
N ILE A 171 4.96 8.49 -16.32
CA ILE A 171 5.56 8.48 -14.97
C ILE A 171 4.82 9.42 -14.00
N ALA A 172 4.12 10.41 -14.56
CA ALA A 172 3.25 11.35 -13.87
C ALA A 172 1.76 11.05 -14.08
N GLY A 173 1.43 9.82 -14.48
CA GLY A 173 0.06 9.43 -14.79
C GLY A 173 -0.85 9.39 -13.58
N HIS A 174 -2.11 9.55 -13.86
CA HIS A 174 -3.21 9.76 -12.91
C HIS A 174 -3.25 8.77 -11.73
N SER A 175 -2.98 7.50 -11.94
CA SER A 175 -3.07 6.47 -10.89
C SER A 175 -1.77 5.69 -10.67
N SER A 176 -0.79 5.82 -11.56
CA SER A 176 0.43 5.00 -11.53
C SER A 176 1.27 5.22 -10.27
N GLU A 177 1.24 6.42 -9.70
CA GLU A 177 1.93 6.73 -8.44
C GLU A 177 1.44 5.85 -7.29
N TRP A 178 0.14 5.78 -7.10
CA TRP A 178 -0.45 4.99 -6.02
C TRP A 178 -0.23 3.50 -6.24
N MET A 179 -0.36 3.06 -7.50
CA MET A 179 -0.16 1.67 -7.87
C MET A 179 1.26 1.19 -7.62
N ILE A 180 2.24 1.98 -8.00
CA ILE A 180 3.66 1.58 -7.93
C ILE A 180 4.25 1.94 -6.57
N LEU A 181 4.14 3.21 -6.15
CA LEU A 181 4.86 3.72 -4.99
C LEU A 181 4.31 3.23 -3.64
N ARG A 182 3.06 2.81 -3.59
CA ARG A 182 2.43 2.30 -2.37
C ARG A 182 1.89 0.89 -2.53
N ASP A 183 0.96 0.69 -3.46
CA ASP A 183 0.10 -0.50 -3.43
C ASP A 183 0.83 -1.76 -3.88
N MET A 184 1.44 -1.73 -5.06
CA MET A 184 2.22 -2.86 -5.56
C MET A 184 3.55 -3.02 -4.81
N LEU A 185 4.16 -1.92 -4.35
CA LEU A 185 5.34 -1.99 -3.48
C LEU A 185 5.01 -2.75 -2.20
N SER A 186 3.90 -2.41 -1.55
CA SER A 186 3.48 -3.08 -0.31
C SER A 186 3.19 -4.57 -0.53
N ALA A 187 2.43 -4.89 -1.58
CA ALA A 187 2.14 -6.27 -1.91
C ALA A 187 3.43 -7.05 -2.26
N GLY A 188 4.30 -6.46 -3.08
CA GLY A 188 5.57 -7.08 -3.48
C GLY A 188 6.52 -7.34 -2.30
N ILE A 189 6.57 -6.43 -1.32
CA ILE A 189 7.34 -6.65 -0.09
C ILE A 189 6.71 -7.79 0.72
N ALA A 190 5.39 -7.79 0.90
CA ALA A 190 4.71 -8.77 1.72
C ALA A 190 4.88 -10.20 1.20
N ILE A 191 4.77 -10.42 -0.12
CA ILE A 191 4.82 -11.75 -0.75
C ILE A 191 6.18 -12.10 -1.36
N TYR A 192 7.25 -11.40 -0.97
CA TYR A 192 8.56 -11.51 -1.63
C TYR A 192 9.12 -12.94 -1.64
N ASP A 193 8.86 -13.72 -0.59
CA ASP A 193 9.38 -15.10 -0.47
C ASP A 193 8.69 -16.03 -1.46
N GLU A 194 7.40 -15.85 -1.70
CA GLU A 194 6.60 -16.68 -2.58
C GLU A 194 6.60 -16.18 -4.03
N TYR A 195 6.69 -14.86 -4.23
CA TYR A 195 6.62 -14.23 -5.54
C TYR A 195 7.47 -12.94 -5.63
N PRO A 196 8.78 -13.04 -5.76
CA PRO A 196 9.69 -11.89 -5.80
C PRO A 196 9.49 -10.98 -7.02
N ASP A 197 8.88 -11.49 -8.10
CA ASP A 197 8.75 -10.75 -9.35
C ASP A 197 7.97 -9.45 -9.21
N MET A 198 6.97 -9.39 -8.34
CA MET A 198 6.20 -8.17 -8.13
C MET A 198 7.07 -7.07 -7.52
N TYR A 199 7.85 -7.39 -6.50
CA TYR A 199 8.78 -6.44 -5.89
C TYR A 199 9.85 -5.99 -6.88
N ASN A 200 10.49 -6.94 -7.55
CA ASN A 200 11.55 -6.67 -8.52
C ASN A 200 11.06 -5.77 -9.66
N TYR A 201 9.84 -6.02 -10.13
CA TYR A 201 9.20 -5.18 -11.13
C TYR A 201 8.98 -3.73 -10.62
N VAL A 202 8.37 -3.58 -9.45
CA VAL A 202 8.09 -2.27 -8.84
C VAL A 202 9.37 -1.47 -8.63
N ILE A 203 10.39 -2.10 -8.07
CA ILE A 203 11.69 -1.46 -7.82
C ILE A 203 12.35 -1.03 -9.13
N LYS A 204 12.32 -1.87 -10.15
CA LYS A 204 12.83 -1.51 -11.46
C LYS A 204 12.14 -0.26 -12.03
N MET A 205 10.82 -0.23 -11.96
CA MET A 205 10.04 0.93 -12.41
C MET A 205 10.36 2.18 -11.59
N MET A 206 10.43 2.06 -10.27
CA MET A 206 10.75 3.17 -9.39
C MET A 206 12.11 3.77 -9.71
N PHE A 207 13.15 2.94 -9.75
CA PHE A 207 14.53 3.44 -9.91
C PHE A 207 14.83 3.89 -11.33
N LYS A 208 14.25 3.22 -12.33
CA LYS A 208 14.48 3.56 -13.72
C LYS A 208 13.67 4.78 -14.20
N ASP A 209 12.40 4.82 -13.84
CA ASP A 209 11.45 5.72 -14.46
C ASP A 209 10.95 6.82 -13.51
N TYR A 210 10.62 6.48 -12.26
CA TYR A 210 10.01 7.43 -11.32
C TYR A 210 11.00 8.34 -10.62
N LEU A 211 11.99 7.77 -9.96
CA LEU A 211 12.92 8.53 -9.12
C LEU A 211 13.71 9.58 -9.89
N PRO A 212 14.24 9.32 -11.11
CA PRO A 212 14.92 10.33 -11.88
C PRO A 212 14.04 11.55 -12.16
N VAL A 213 12.78 11.33 -12.57
CA VAL A 213 11.84 12.44 -12.86
C VAL A 213 11.46 13.17 -11.58
N ARG A 214 11.17 12.45 -10.50
CA ARG A 214 10.87 13.07 -9.20
C ARG A 214 12.02 13.92 -8.69
N ASN A 215 13.22 13.41 -8.74
CA ASN A 215 14.42 14.13 -8.30
C ASN A 215 14.67 15.39 -9.13
N TYR A 216 14.40 15.35 -10.44
CA TYR A 216 14.46 16.54 -11.27
C TYR A 216 13.41 17.58 -10.86
N ILE A 217 12.17 17.18 -10.65
CA ILE A 217 11.07 18.07 -10.26
C ILE A 217 11.31 18.66 -8.87
N TYR A 218 11.74 17.84 -7.92
CA TYR A 218 12.03 18.29 -6.55
C TYR A 218 13.19 19.28 -6.46
N SER A 219 14.14 19.24 -7.39
CA SER A 219 15.22 20.23 -7.42
C SER A 219 14.71 21.66 -7.60
N GLY A 220 13.51 21.84 -8.17
CA GLY A 220 12.83 23.13 -8.30
C GLY A 220 11.77 23.36 -7.21
N HIS A 221 11.76 22.59 -6.13
CA HIS A 221 10.76 22.64 -5.04
C HIS A 221 9.32 22.45 -5.53
N ASN A 222 9.14 21.81 -6.68
CA ASN A 222 7.84 21.64 -7.32
C ASN A 222 7.27 20.24 -7.12
N TYR A 223 5.95 20.15 -7.27
CA TYR A 223 5.25 18.89 -7.44
C TYR A 223 4.57 18.86 -8.82
N HIS A 224 4.82 17.79 -9.58
CA HIS A 224 4.48 17.70 -11.01
C HIS A 224 2.98 17.83 -11.34
N GLN A 225 2.10 17.62 -10.36
CA GLN A 225 0.64 17.75 -10.55
C GLN A 225 0.05 18.99 -9.87
N GLY A 226 0.89 19.91 -9.41
CA GLY A 226 0.46 21.18 -8.84
C GLY A 226 -0.19 21.08 -7.45
N THR A 227 -0.69 22.23 -6.99
CA THR A 227 -1.17 22.42 -5.62
C THR A 227 -2.37 21.53 -5.23
N SER A 228 -3.27 21.26 -6.18
CA SER A 228 -4.46 20.45 -5.89
C SER A 228 -4.13 19.00 -5.54
N TYR A 229 -3.06 18.45 -6.10
CA TYR A 229 -2.72 17.05 -5.91
C TYR A 229 -1.58 16.80 -4.91
N VAL A 230 -0.79 17.81 -4.57
CA VAL A 230 0.32 17.65 -3.60
C VAL A 230 -0.19 17.11 -2.27
N ASN A 231 -1.29 17.63 -1.76
CA ASN A 231 -1.88 17.22 -0.47
C ASN A 231 -2.35 15.75 -0.45
N VAL A 232 -2.66 15.18 -1.61
CA VAL A 232 -3.23 13.82 -1.72
C VAL A 232 -2.20 12.81 -2.19
N ARG A 233 -1.32 13.20 -3.11
CA ARG A 233 -0.45 12.26 -3.84
C ARG A 233 1.00 12.28 -3.41
N PHE A 234 1.52 13.41 -2.93
CA PHE A 234 2.89 13.52 -2.44
C PHE A 234 3.16 12.53 -1.29
N SER A 235 2.14 12.19 -0.53
CA SER A 235 2.23 11.16 0.51
C SER A 235 2.71 9.79 -0.01
N ASN A 236 2.47 9.46 -1.28
CA ASN A 236 2.93 8.19 -1.86
C ASN A 236 4.45 8.18 -2.06
N ASP A 237 5.02 9.32 -2.45
CA ASP A 237 6.47 9.48 -2.55
C ASP A 237 7.12 9.39 -1.17
N LEU A 238 6.55 10.07 -0.17
CA LEU A 238 7.01 9.98 1.22
C LEU A 238 6.89 8.55 1.78
N PHE A 239 5.83 7.85 1.42
CA PHE A 239 5.57 6.50 1.87
C PHE A 239 6.60 5.50 1.31
N SER A 240 6.89 5.58 0.02
CA SER A 240 7.90 4.72 -0.59
C SER A 240 9.30 5.02 -0.05
N LEU A 241 9.63 6.30 0.15
CA LEU A 241 10.87 6.73 0.78
C LEU A 241 11.03 6.11 2.18
N TRP A 242 10.01 6.27 3.01
CA TRP A 242 10.01 5.75 4.37
C TRP A 242 10.21 4.23 4.43
N ILE A 243 9.48 3.47 3.60
CA ILE A 243 9.62 2.01 3.54
C ILE A 243 11.03 1.60 3.09
N LEU A 244 11.52 2.17 2.00
CA LEU A 244 12.80 1.79 1.43
C LEU A 244 13.97 2.19 2.34
N GLN A 245 13.91 3.33 2.99
CA GLN A 245 14.89 3.72 4.00
C GLN A 245 14.92 2.74 5.19
N ARG A 246 13.76 2.32 5.66
CA ARG A 246 13.68 1.29 6.71
C ARG A 246 14.22 -0.08 6.28
N MET A 247 14.28 -0.32 4.98
CA MET A 247 14.90 -1.51 4.40
C MET A 247 16.40 -1.33 4.12
N GLY A 248 16.95 -0.16 4.40
CA GLY A 248 18.38 0.12 4.24
C GLY A 248 18.75 0.84 2.94
N ALA A 249 17.78 1.30 2.16
CA ALA A 249 18.09 2.20 1.04
C ALA A 249 18.69 3.51 1.57
N GLY A 250 19.67 4.02 0.86
CA GLY A 250 20.20 5.36 1.10
C GLY A 250 19.19 6.46 0.75
N ALA A 251 19.67 7.67 0.57
CA ALA A 251 18.86 8.80 0.10
C ALA A 251 18.44 8.55 -1.37
N ILE A 252 17.19 8.19 -1.57
CA ILE A 252 16.64 7.92 -2.91
C ILE A 252 16.00 9.14 -3.56
N TYR A 253 15.56 10.12 -2.76
CA TYR A 253 15.00 11.37 -3.25
C TYR A 253 15.96 12.55 -3.06
N ASN A 254 15.85 13.53 -3.98
CA ASN A 254 16.56 14.79 -3.85
C ASN A 254 16.21 15.45 -2.50
N PRO A 255 17.19 15.92 -1.71
CA PRO A 255 16.96 16.60 -0.43
C PRO A 255 15.98 17.79 -0.53
N ALA A 256 15.89 18.42 -1.69
CA ALA A 256 14.93 19.51 -1.94
C ALA A 256 13.46 19.06 -1.83
N GLN A 257 13.18 17.76 -1.85
CA GLN A 257 11.83 17.22 -1.62
C GLN A 257 11.18 17.78 -0.35
N GLN A 258 11.96 18.01 0.71
CA GLN A 258 11.45 18.56 1.96
C GLN A 258 10.81 19.94 1.81
N PHE A 259 11.20 20.72 0.80
CA PHE A 259 10.67 22.04 0.57
C PHE A 259 9.38 22.09 -0.25
N VAL A 260 9.01 20.99 -0.88
CA VAL A 260 7.78 20.91 -1.70
C VAL A 260 6.54 21.36 -0.91
N LEU A 261 6.40 20.94 0.34
CA LEU A 261 5.27 21.34 1.17
C LEU A 261 5.34 22.82 1.60
N TYR A 262 6.52 23.36 1.82
CA TYR A 262 6.70 24.75 2.24
C TYR A 262 6.41 25.74 1.11
N ASP A 263 6.75 25.39 -0.11
CA ASP A 263 6.59 26.29 -1.26
C ASP A 263 5.17 26.20 -1.87
N PHE A 264 4.39 25.19 -1.50
CA PHE A 264 3.00 25.03 -1.93
C PHE A 264 1.96 25.40 -0.87
N LEU A 265 2.35 25.72 0.34
CA LEU A 265 1.49 26.21 1.42
C LEU A 265 1.47 27.72 1.45
#